data_6543a1b9f1c6af8822b0c48be53d0e3e
#
_entry.id   6543a1b9f1c6af8822b0c48be53d0e3e
#
_cell.length_a   1.000
_cell.length_b   1.000
_cell.length_c   1.000
_cell.angle_alpha   90.00
_cell.angle_beta   90.00
_cell.angle_gamma   90.00
#
_symmetry.space_group_name_H-M   'P 1'
#
loop_
_entity.id
_entity.type
_entity.pdbx_description
1 polymer ?
#
loop_
_entity_poly.entity_id
_entity_poly.type
_entity_poly.pdbx_seq_one_letter_code
_entity_poly.pdbx_strand_id
1 'polypeptide(L)'
;EVCDTPDYVQARIDDNYNFDDDEYSITENRTHKLADNMAAYIAEKGYNAFSQSDENLIAEGKFDAAHKESLLPNKTIALLAGLGWIGKNNLLITPEYGAAQCLGTVLTDAPLETFLCETLHPHCGKCTACVNICERKVLKGKVWSTSVSRDEIVDVYGCSTCLKCLVHCPYTRRYCKQSTK
;
A
#
# COMPACT_ATOMS: atom_id res chain seq x y z
N GLU A 1 -6.47 6.80 2.34
CA GLU A 1 -5.31 6.16 3.01
C GLU A 1 -5.30 6.45 4.50
N VAL A 2 -4.74 5.55 5.29
CA VAL A 2 -4.50 5.73 6.73
C VAL A 2 -3.02 5.42 6.96
N CYS A 3 -2.33 6.30 7.71
CA CYS A 3 -0.89 6.20 7.89
C CYS A 3 -0.53 5.55 9.22
N ASP A 4 0.56 4.77 9.22
CA ASP A 4 1.22 4.33 10.45
C ASP A 4 1.88 5.50 11.16
N THR A 5 1.94 5.46 12.48
CA THR A 5 2.57 6.54 13.24
C THR A 5 4.10 6.55 13.07
N PRO A 6 4.73 7.74 13.16
CA PRO A 6 6.19 7.83 13.14
C PRO A 6 6.87 7.01 14.23
N ASP A 7 6.25 6.94 15.42
CA ASP A 7 6.77 6.18 16.56
C ASP A 7 6.78 4.67 16.26
N TYR A 8 5.72 4.15 15.65
CA TYR A 8 5.68 2.77 15.19
C TYR A 8 6.74 2.47 14.13
N VAL A 9 6.87 3.35 13.13
CA VAL A 9 7.88 3.17 12.08
C VAL A 9 9.29 3.18 12.69
N GLN A 10 9.56 4.05 13.68
CA GLN A 10 10.85 4.09 14.36
C GLN A 10 11.07 2.82 15.19
N ALA A 11 10.08 2.36 15.93
CA ALA A 11 10.15 1.12 16.70
C ALA A 11 10.47 -0.09 15.79
N ARG A 12 9.88 -0.13 14.60
CA ARG A 12 10.19 -1.15 13.60
C ARG A 12 11.60 -1.04 13.01
N ILE A 13 12.14 0.18 12.85
CA ILE A 13 13.53 0.39 12.43
C ILE A 13 14.50 -0.15 13.48
N ASP A 14 14.17 0.03 14.76
CA ASP A 14 14.99 -0.35 15.91
C ASP A 14 14.78 -1.81 16.34
N ASP A 15 13.98 -2.60 15.59
CA ASP A 15 13.56 -3.97 15.92
C ASP A 15 12.90 -4.06 17.33
N ASN A 16 12.24 -2.99 17.78
CA ASN A 16 11.58 -2.88 19.08
C ASN A 16 10.07 -2.71 18.90
N TYR A 17 9.37 -3.77 18.48
CA TYR A 17 7.93 -3.79 18.27
C TYR A 17 7.32 -5.11 18.74
N ASN A 18 6.01 -5.07 19.05
CA ASN A 18 5.25 -6.26 19.43
C ASN A 18 4.35 -6.70 18.27
N PHE A 19 4.39 -7.98 17.93
CA PHE A 19 3.51 -8.54 16.89
C PHE A 19 2.06 -8.69 17.33
N ASP A 20 1.79 -8.84 18.64
CA ASP A 20 0.44 -9.06 19.14
C ASP A 20 -0.43 -7.78 19.03
N ASP A 21 0.20 -6.60 19.08
CA ASP A 21 -0.44 -5.29 18.93
C ASP A 21 0.19 -4.50 17.76
N ASP A 22 0.34 -5.16 16.61
CA ASP A 22 0.99 -4.56 15.46
C ASP A 22 0.15 -3.43 14.85
N GLU A 23 0.63 -2.20 14.96
CA GLU A 23 -0.06 -1.00 14.47
C GLU A 23 -0.37 -1.08 12.98
N TYR A 24 0.51 -1.69 12.16
CA TYR A 24 0.24 -1.88 10.74
C TYR A 24 -1.05 -2.68 10.52
N SER A 25 -1.22 -3.79 11.22
CA SER A 25 -2.44 -4.61 11.12
C SER A 25 -3.68 -3.87 11.63
N ILE A 26 -3.53 -3.06 12.68
CA ILE A 26 -4.62 -2.20 13.20
C ILE A 26 -4.99 -1.14 12.15
N THR A 27 -4.00 -0.49 11.55
CA THR A 27 -4.18 0.54 10.52
C THR A 27 -4.82 -0.04 9.26
N GLU A 28 -4.41 -1.23 8.84
CA GLU A 28 -4.99 -1.96 7.71
C GLU A 28 -6.47 -2.26 7.96
N ASN A 29 -6.80 -2.84 9.12
CA ASN A 29 -8.18 -3.12 9.52
C ASN A 29 -9.05 -1.84 9.60
N ARG A 30 -8.51 -0.74 10.11
CA ARG A 30 -9.21 0.56 10.11
C ARG A 30 -9.48 1.05 8.70
N THR A 31 -8.52 0.91 7.80
CA THR A 31 -8.66 1.30 6.40
C THR A 31 -9.75 0.49 5.70
N HIS A 32 -9.80 -0.82 5.94
CA HIS A 32 -10.85 -1.69 5.42
C HIS A 32 -12.23 -1.27 5.92
N LYS A 33 -12.39 -1.05 7.22
CA LYS A 33 -13.65 -0.59 7.83
C LYS A 33 -14.09 0.78 7.29
N LEU A 34 -13.16 1.69 7.03
CA LEU A 34 -13.48 2.98 6.42
C LEU A 34 -14.00 2.80 5.00
N ALA A 35 -13.40 1.92 4.20
CA ALA A 35 -13.85 1.62 2.85
C ALA A 35 -15.24 0.95 2.87
N ASP A 36 -15.48 0.01 3.79
CA ASP A 36 -16.77 -0.65 3.96
C ASP A 36 -17.87 0.34 4.36
N ASN A 37 -17.60 1.22 5.33
CA ASN A 37 -18.52 2.26 5.75
C ASN A 37 -18.82 3.25 4.62
N MET A 38 -17.83 3.61 3.82
CA MET A 38 -18.02 4.48 2.66
C MET A 38 -18.89 3.80 1.60
N ALA A 39 -18.65 2.53 1.31
CA ALA A 39 -19.46 1.75 0.37
C ALA A 39 -20.93 1.66 0.85
N ALA A 40 -21.14 1.38 2.15
CA ALA A 40 -22.48 1.36 2.74
C ALA A 40 -23.18 2.72 2.64
N TYR A 41 -22.47 3.80 2.95
CA TYR A 41 -23.02 5.16 2.81
C TYR A 41 -23.43 5.49 1.38
N ILE A 42 -22.61 5.12 0.39
CA ILE A 42 -22.92 5.33 -1.03
C ILE A 42 -24.15 4.51 -1.43
N ALA A 43 -24.24 3.26 -0.95
CA ALA A 43 -25.40 2.39 -1.21
C ALA A 43 -26.70 2.95 -0.60
N GLU A 44 -26.66 3.56 0.58
CA GLU A 44 -27.80 4.27 1.19
C GLU A 44 -28.28 5.46 0.35
N LYS A 45 -27.41 6.04 -0.48
CA LYS A 45 -27.77 7.09 -1.44
C LYS A 45 -28.37 6.55 -2.75
N GLY A 46 -28.51 5.24 -2.87
CA GLY A 46 -29.15 4.58 -4.02
C GLY A 46 -28.19 4.23 -5.16
N TYR A 47 -26.89 4.25 -4.94
CA TYR A 47 -25.87 3.89 -5.93
C TYR A 47 -25.24 2.52 -5.61
N ASN A 48 -24.73 1.84 -6.63
CA ASN A 48 -23.91 0.68 -6.41
C ASN A 48 -22.54 1.09 -5.83
N ALA A 49 -22.08 0.34 -4.86
CA ALA A 49 -20.76 0.55 -4.27
C ALA A 49 -20.15 -0.80 -3.82
N PHE A 50 -18.86 -0.95 -4.03
CA PHE A 50 -18.09 -2.15 -3.63
C PHE A 50 -16.80 -1.71 -2.96
N SER A 51 -16.65 -2.06 -1.69
CA SER A 51 -15.39 -1.90 -0.97
C SER A 51 -14.41 -3.00 -1.36
N GLN A 52 -13.18 -2.65 -1.65
CA GLN A 52 -12.09 -3.59 -1.90
C GLN A 52 -11.35 -3.95 -0.60
N SER A 53 -12.09 -4.12 0.52
CA SER A 53 -11.54 -4.77 1.72
C SER A 53 -11.22 -6.24 1.42
N ASP A 54 -10.26 -6.81 2.13
CA ASP A 54 -9.85 -8.20 1.92
C ASP A 54 -11.02 -9.16 2.12
N GLU A 55 -11.86 -8.92 3.13
CA GLU A 55 -13.05 -9.72 3.40
C GLU A 55 -14.01 -9.73 2.20
N ASN A 56 -14.29 -8.58 1.61
CA ASN A 56 -15.17 -8.47 0.45
C ASN A 56 -14.55 -9.10 -0.80
N LEU A 57 -13.25 -8.87 -1.04
CA LEU A 57 -12.57 -9.48 -2.18
C LEU A 57 -12.56 -11.01 -2.11
N ILE A 58 -12.39 -11.57 -0.92
CA ILE A 58 -12.43 -13.03 -0.69
C ILE A 58 -13.87 -13.56 -0.84
N ALA A 59 -14.85 -12.91 -0.19
CA ALA A 59 -16.25 -13.32 -0.23
C ALA A 59 -16.83 -13.34 -1.65
N GLU A 60 -16.44 -12.39 -2.48
CA GLU A 60 -16.88 -12.25 -3.87
C GLU A 60 -16.00 -13.03 -4.88
N GLY A 61 -15.02 -13.80 -4.40
CA GLY A 61 -14.10 -14.55 -5.27
C GLY A 61 -13.25 -13.65 -6.19
N LYS A 62 -12.99 -12.40 -5.79
CA LYS A 62 -12.21 -11.42 -6.55
C LYS A 62 -10.73 -11.39 -6.15
N PHE A 63 -10.34 -12.22 -5.21
CA PHE A 63 -8.96 -12.45 -4.83
C PHE A 63 -8.51 -13.84 -5.25
N ASP A 64 -7.50 -13.91 -6.09
CA ASP A 64 -6.84 -15.16 -6.46
C ASP A 64 -5.77 -15.50 -5.42
N ALA A 65 -6.12 -16.39 -4.49
CA ALA A 65 -5.22 -16.81 -3.42
C ALA A 65 -3.99 -17.60 -3.94
N ALA A 66 -4.14 -18.34 -5.05
CA ALA A 66 -3.04 -19.10 -5.62
C ALA A 66 -1.97 -18.19 -6.22
N HIS A 67 -2.38 -17.12 -6.87
CA HIS A 67 -1.48 -16.14 -7.48
C HIS A 67 -1.25 -14.91 -6.60
N LYS A 68 -1.94 -14.79 -5.46
CA LYS A 68 -1.91 -13.61 -4.57
C LYS A 68 -2.19 -12.31 -5.34
N GLU A 69 -3.29 -12.30 -6.09
CA GLU A 69 -3.67 -11.21 -6.97
C GLU A 69 -5.14 -10.84 -6.78
N SER A 70 -5.41 -9.55 -6.90
CA SER A 70 -6.74 -9.01 -7.13
C SER A 70 -6.78 -8.35 -8.51
N LEU A 71 -7.97 -8.32 -9.12
CA LEU A 71 -8.16 -7.75 -10.46
C LEU A 71 -7.71 -6.28 -10.52
N LEU A 72 -7.94 -5.52 -9.45
CA LEU A 72 -7.65 -4.09 -9.38
C LEU A 72 -6.99 -3.76 -8.03
N PRO A 73 -5.67 -3.94 -7.88
CA PRO A 73 -4.98 -3.71 -6.61
C PRO A 73 -5.08 -2.25 -6.13
N ASN A 74 -5.34 -2.04 -4.84
CA ASN A 74 -5.46 -0.70 -4.22
C ASN A 74 -4.27 0.22 -4.56
N LYS A 75 -3.04 -0.30 -4.56
CA LYS A 75 -1.85 0.48 -4.91
C LYS A 75 -1.82 0.95 -6.38
N THR A 76 -2.43 0.17 -7.30
CA THR A 76 -2.53 0.56 -8.71
C THR A 76 -3.53 1.70 -8.87
N ILE A 77 -4.66 1.64 -8.16
CA ILE A 77 -5.65 2.73 -8.15
C ILE A 77 -5.01 4.00 -7.59
N ALA A 78 -4.32 3.90 -6.46
CA ALA A 78 -3.64 5.02 -5.83
C ALA A 78 -2.56 5.66 -6.73
N LEU A 79 -1.81 4.84 -7.48
CA LEU A 79 -0.88 5.31 -8.51
C LEU A 79 -1.61 6.12 -9.59
N LEU A 80 -2.72 5.56 -10.13
CA LEU A 80 -3.51 6.21 -11.18
C LEU A 80 -4.20 7.48 -10.68
N ALA A 81 -4.51 7.55 -9.39
CA ALA A 81 -5.02 8.74 -8.72
C ALA A 81 -3.96 9.80 -8.42
N GLY A 82 -2.69 9.57 -8.83
CA GLY A 82 -1.60 10.52 -8.64
C GLY A 82 -1.10 10.65 -7.20
N LEU A 83 -1.47 9.72 -6.29
CA LEU A 83 -1.06 9.79 -4.88
C LEU A 83 0.43 9.49 -4.69
N GLY A 84 1.02 8.70 -5.58
CA GLY A 84 2.40 8.28 -5.45
C GLY A 84 2.87 7.42 -6.61
N TRP A 85 3.92 6.63 -6.39
CA TRP A 85 4.44 5.66 -7.35
C TRP A 85 4.67 4.31 -6.68
N ILE A 86 4.66 3.24 -7.46
CA ILE A 86 5.01 1.91 -6.96
C ILE A 86 6.53 1.78 -6.98
N GLY A 87 7.12 1.61 -5.78
CA GLY A 87 8.56 1.55 -5.58
C GLY A 87 9.16 0.17 -5.86
N LYS A 88 10.50 0.08 -5.71
CA LYS A 88 11.26 -1.18 -5.84
C LYS A 88 10.91 -2.22 -4.76
N ASN A 89 10.21 -1.81 -3.69
CA ASN A 89 9.64 -2.68 -2.67
C ASN A 89 8.22 -3.17 -2.99
N ASN A 90 7.72 -2.87 -4.19
CA ASN A 90 6.36 -3.19 -4.63
C ASN A 90 5.24 -2.57 -3.79
N LEU A 91 5.54 -1.52 -3.02
CA LEU A 91 4.57 -0.73 -2.26
C LEU A 91 4.33 0.61 -2.94
N LEU A 92 3.14 1.21 -2.69
CA LEU A 92 2.94 2.61 -3.02
C LEU A 92 3.86 3.45 -2.13
N ILE A 93 4.52 4.44 -2.73
CA ILE A 93 5.33 5.42 -2.03
C ILE A 93 4.74 6.80 -2.34
N THR A 94 4.31 7.51 -1.31
CA THR A 94 3.86 8.89 -1.44
C THR A 94 4.99 9.86 -1.04
N PRO A 95 4.95 11.11 -1.54
CA PRO A 95 5.91 12.13 -1.14
C PRO A 95 5.87 12.45 0.36
N GLU A 96 4.68 12.33 0.99
CA GLU A 96 4.41 12.74 2.37
C GLU A 96 4.76 11.63 3.37
N TYR A 97 4.24 10.41 3.17
CA TYR A 97 4.31 9.32 4.16
C TYR A 97 5.29 8.20 3.76
N GLY A 98 5.87 8.31 2.57
CA GLY A 98 6.67 7.20 2.03
C GLY A 98 5.79 5.97 1.77
N ALA A 99 6.17 4.83 2.35
CA ALA A 99 5.39 3.59 2.25
C ALA A 99 4.61 3.26 3.54
N ALA A 100 4.61 4.15 4.56
CA ALA A 100 3.98 3.93 5.85
C ALA A 100 2.47 4.25 5.80
N GLN A 101 1.73 3.55 4.97
CA GLN A 101 0.29 3.76 4.78
C GLN A 101 -0.42 2.51 4.31
N CYS A 102 -1.67 2.35 4.74
CA CYS A 102 -2.61 1.37 4.25
C CYS A 102 -3.62 2.03 3.30
N LEU A 103 -4.03 1.31 2.27
CA LEU A 103 -4.87 1.82 1.19
C LEU A 103 -6.21 1.09 1.18
N GLY A 104 -7.30 1.83 1.05
CA GLY A 104 -8.63 1.30 0.81
C GLY A 104 -9.23 1.94 -0.44
N THR A 105 -10.05 1.19 -1.15
CA THR A 105 -10.72 1.64 -2.36
C THR A 105 -12.18 1.26 -2.33
N VAL A 106 -13.03 2.16 -2.83
CA VAL A 106 -14.44 1.88 -3.10
C VAL A 106 -14.69 2.11 -4.58
N LEU A 107 -15.25 1.10 -5.25
CA LEU A 107 -15.74 1.20 -6.61
C LEU A 107 -17.22 1.58 -6.58
N THR A 108 -17.68 2.53 -7.40
CA THR A 108 -19.06 2.99 -7.40
C THR A 108 -19.47 3.52 -8.77
N ASP A 109 -20.78 3.49 -9.03
CA ASP A 109 -21.43 4.16 -10.16
C ASP A 109 -22.05 5.52 -9.76
N ALA A 110 -21.83 5.97 -8.51
CA ALA A 110 -22.29 7.30 -8.08
C ALA A 110 -21.67 8.39 -8.97
N PRO A 111 -22.44 9.44 -9.31
CA PRO A 111 -21.98 10.54 -10.18
C PRO A 111 -21.02 11.47 -9.42
N LEU A 112 -19.84 10.97 -9.10
CA LEU A 112 -18.78 11.73 -8.46
C LEU A 112 -18.07 12.61 -9.48
N GLU A 113 -17.62 13.78 -9.04
CA GLU A 113 -16.72 14.59 -9.84
C GLU A 113 -15.42 13.83 -10.07
N THR A 114 -15.04 13.68 -11.33
CA THR A 114 -13.84 12.98 -11.73
C THR A 114 -12.82 13.93 -12.33
N PHE A 115 -11.55 13.66 -12.09
CA PHE A 115 -10.45 14.42 -12.68
C PHE A 115 -9.33 13.46 -13.10
N LEU A 116 -8.61 13.87 -14.14
CA LEU A 116 -7.42 13.14 -14.56
C LEU A 116 -6.21 13.64 -13.76
N CYS A 117 -5.59 12.73 -13.03
CA CYS A 117 -4.32 12.99 -12.38
C CYS A 117 -3.16 12.52 -13.26
N GLU A 118 -2.08 13.30 -13.28
CA GLU A 118 -0.82 12.80 -13.81
C GLU A 118 -0.21 11.82 -12.79
N THR A 119 0.19 10.65 -13.29
CA THR A 119 0.89 9.68 -12.45
C THR A 119 2.29 10.20 -12.10
N LEU A 120 2.66 10.08 -10.84
CA LEU A 120 3.99 10.50 -10.40
C LEU A 120 5.07 9.55 -10.96
N HIS A 121 6.11 10.14 -11.50
CA HIS A 121 7.28 9.36 -11.93
C HIS A 121 7.98 8.72 -10.72
N PRO A 122 8.46 7.48 -10.85
CA PRO A 122 9.17 6.83 -9.75
C PRO A 122 10.47 7.54 -9.36
N HIS A 123 10.60 7.92 -8.10
CA HIS A 123 11.78 8.59 -7.57
C HIS A 123 12.78 7.64 -6.87
N CYS A 124 12.69 6.33 -7.10
CA CYS A 124 13.64 5.36 -6.54
C CYS A 124 15.04 5.48 -7.13
N GLY A 125 15.20 5.89 -8.39
CA GLY A 125 16.48 6.11 -9.07
C GLY A 125 17.50 4.98 -8.77
N LYS A 126 18.69 5.35 -8.27
CA LYS A 126 19.76 4.43 -7.90
C LYS A 126 19.61 3.84 -6.48
N CYS A 127 18.57 4.22 -5.73
CA CYS A 127 18.35 3.73 -4.38
C CYS A 127 18.16 2.21 -4.34
N THR A 128 18.80 1.54 -3.39
CA THR A 128 18.71 0.09 -3.16
C THR A 128 18.36 -0.25 -1.70
N ALA A 129 17.93 0.71 -0.89
CA ALA A 129 17.71 0.53 0.55
C ALA A 129 16.78 -0.66 0.86
N CYS A 130 15.63 -0.74 0.20
CA CYS A 130 14.66 -1.82 0.39
C CYS A 130 15.22 -3.19 -0.08
N VAL A 131 15.98 -3.21 -1.17
CA VAL A 131 16.60 -4.44 -1.70
C VAL A 131 17.66 -4.96 -0.74
N ASN A 132 18.50 -4.06 -0.22
CA ASN A 132 19.61 -4.43 0.66
C ASN A 132 19.12 -4.94 2.03
N ILE A 133 18.05 -4.34 2.58
CA ILE A 133 17.51 -4.75 3.88
C ILE A 133 16.65 -6.03 3.80
N CYS A 134 16.25 -6.46 2.62
CA CYS A 134 15.41 -7.62 2.44
C CYS A 134 16.20 -8.92 2.76
N GLU A 135 16.00 -9.48 3.94
CA GLU A 135 16.65 -10.72 4.38
C GLU A 135 16.30 -11.91 3.50
N ARG A 136 15.07 -11.96 2.99
CA ARG A 136 14.59 -13.02 2.10
C ARG A 136 15.08 -12.87 0.66
N LYS A 137 15.73 -11.75 0.31
CA LYS A 137 16.26 -11.46 -1.04
C LYS A 137 15.21 -11.52 -2.17
N VAL A 138 13.93 -11.26 -1.84
CA VAL A 138 12.81 -11.36 -2.79
C VAL A 138 12.64 -10.13 -3.69
N LEU A 139 13.24 -8.98 -3.34
CA LEU A 139 13.15 -7.74 -4.11
C LEU A 139 14.21 -7.69 -5.20
N LYS A 140 13.79 -7.51 -6.46
CA LYS A 140 14.65 -7.59 -7.65
C LYS A 140 15.20 -6.24 -8.11
N GLY A 141 14.85 -5.14 -7.42
CA GLY A 141 15.39 -3.81 -7.67
C GLY A 141 14.81 -3.08 -8.87
N LYS A 142 13.80 -3.65 -9.53
CA LYS A 142 13.06 -2.98 -10.60
C LYS A 142 11.95 -2.09 -10.03
N VAL A 143 11.64 -1.03 -10.73
CA VAL A 143 10.49 -0.16 -10.47
C VAL A 143 9.33 -0.60 -11.34
N TRP A 144 8.13 -0.47 -10.85
CA TRP A 144 6.91 -0.78 -11.60
C TRP A 144 6.73 0.15 -12.81
N SER A 145 6.28 -0.43 -13.89
CA SER A 145 5.72 0.28 -15.04
C SER A 145 4.70 -0.64 -15.71
N THR A 146 3.94 -0.13 -16.66
CA THR A 146 2.96 -0.93 -17.42
C THR A 146 3.58 -2.07 -18.22
N SER A 147 4.90 -2.04 -18.44
CA SER A 147 5.65 -3.08 -19.18
C SER A 147 6.43 -4.03 -18.25
N VAL A 148 6.36 -3.84 -16.93
CA VAL A 148 7.09 -4.64 -15.94
C VAL A 148 6.09 -5.47 -15.14
N SER A 149 6.21 -6.78 -15.19
CA SER A 149 5.37 -7.67 -14.38
C SER A 149 5.72 -7.57 -12.90
N ARG A 150 4.75 -7.93 -12.03
CA ARG A 150 5.00 -8.00 -10.58
C ARG A 150 6.18 -8.91 -10.24
N ASP A 151 6.27 -10.04 -10.92
CA ASP A 151 7.31 -11.04 -10.65
C ASP A 151 8.72 -10.58 -11.07
N GLU A 152 8.82 -9.53 -11.88
CA GLU A 152 10.10 -8.87 -12.15
C GLU A 152 10.51 -7.87 -11.06
N ILE A 153 9.60 -7.52 -10.14
CA ILE A 153 9.83 -6.59 -9.03
C ILE A 153 10.07 -7.36 -7.74
N VAL A 154 9.23 -8.36 -7.45
CA VAL A 154 9.23 -9.11 -6.19
C VAL A 154 8.80 -10.56 -6.39
N ASP A 155 9.44 -11.48 -5.67
CA ASP A 155 8.89 -12.82 -5.42
C ASP A 155 7.94 -12.74 -4.22
N VAL A 156 6.64 -12.68 -4.49
CA VAL A 156 5.60 -12.56 -3.45
C VAL A 156 5.45 -13.84 -2.61
N TYR A 157 5.85 -14.99 -3.14
CA TYR A 157 5.74 -16.27 -2.42
C TYR A 157 6.86 -16.44 -1.39
N GLY A 158 8.05 -15.90 -1.68
CA GLY A 158 9.16 -15.88 -0.75
C GLY A 158 9.09 -14.76 0.30
N CYS A 159 8.19 -13.78 0.13
CA CYS A 159 8.05 -12.63 1.04
C CYS A 159 7.43 -13.06 2.38
N SER A 160 8.05 -12.65 3.49
CA SER A 160 7.55 -12.89 4.85
C SER A 160 6.72 -11.74 5.43
N THR A 161 6.46 -10.70 4.63
CA THR A 161 5.70 -9.49 5.06
C THR A 161 6.27 -8.83 6.33
N CYS A 162 7.60 -8.86 6.49
CA CYS A 162 8.30 -8.34 7.67
C CYS A 162 8.33 -6.80 7.75
N LEU A 163 7.86 -6.10 6.74
CA LEU A 163 7.80 -4.63 6.61
C LEU A 163 9.16 -3.91 6.67
N LYS A 164 10.31 -4.61 6.77
CA LYS A 164 11.64 -3.96 6.79
C LYS A 164 11.88 -3.07 5.56
N CYS A 165 11.42 -3.49 4.39
CA CYS A 165 11.52 -2.68 3.17
C CYS A 165 10.63 -1.42 3.19
N LEU A 166 9.53 -1.43 3.94
CA LEU A 166 8.65 -0.29 4.16
C LEU A 166 9.35 0.75 5.03
N VAL A 167 9.76 0.36 6.24
CA VAL A 167 10.32 1.29 7.23
C VAL A 167 11.72 1.81 6.86
N HIS A 168 12.50 1.05 6.09
CA HIS A 168 13.82 1.49 5.62
C HIS A 168 13.78 2.29 4.31
N CYS A 169 12.60 2.51 3.73
CA CYS A 169 12.48 3.41 2.58
C CYS A 169 12.89 4.84 2.97
N PRO A 170 13.78 5.52 2.21
CA PRO A 170 14.20 6.89 2.54
C PRO A 170 13.03 7.88 2.65
N TYR A 171 11.95 7.68 1.90
CA TYR A 171 10.74 8.50 1.99
C TYR A 171 10.00 8.28 3.30
N THR A 172 9.85 7.03 3.74
CA THR A 172 9.26 6.70 5.05
C THR A 172 10.10 7.26 6.19
N ARG A 173 11.43 7.11 6.11
CA ARG A 173 12.33 7.68 7.12
C ARG A 173 12.32 9.21 7.17
N ARG A 174 12.02 9.86 6.05
CA ARG A 174 11.85 11.32 6.01
C ARG A 174 10.55 11.73 6.72
N TYR A 175 9.45 11.01 6.49
CA TYR A 175 8.18 11.21 7.18
C TYR A 175 8.38 11.17 8.71
N CYS A 176 9.04 10.15 9.26
CA CYS A 176 9.30 10.05 10.69
C CYS A 176 10.07 11.26 11.24
N LYS A 177 11.09 11.74 10.52
CA LYS A 177 11.89 12.89 10.96
C LYS A 177 11.15 14.22 10.92
N GLN A 178 10.14 14.37 10.08
CA GLN A 178 9.35 15.60 9.98
C GLN A 178 8.32 15.73 11.11
N SER A 179 7.81 14.59 11.59
CA SER A 179 6.80 14.54 12.65
C SER A 179 7.37 14.67 14.06
N THR A 180 8.72 14.64 14.20
CA THR A 180 9.42 14.78 15.49
C THR A 180 9.82 16.25 15.78
N LYS A 181 9.40 17.20 14.96
CA LYS A 181 9.57 18.65 15.14
C LYS A 181 8.26 19.32 15.53
#